data_316880e0f5683a400f5803f8f9232a66
#
_entry.id   316880e0f5683a400f5803f8f9232a66
#
_cell.length_a   1.000
_cell.length_b   1.000
_cell.length_c   1.000
_cell.angle_alpha   90.00
_cell.angle_beta   90.00
_cell.angle_gamma   90.00
#
_symmetry.space_group_name_H-M   'P 1'
#
loop_
_entity.id
_entity.type
_entity.pdbx_description
1 polymer ?
#
loop_
_entity_poly.entity_id
_entity_poly.type
_entity_poly.pdbx_seq_one_letter_code
_entity_poly.pdbx_strand_id
1 'polypeptide(L)'
;MTVERLIKELSKFPPKAVVRLNDRLGLPCLFVLAIQNDDNNVWLENEADCDLREELSARFKTAVEDNLDETDFYSDLLEIGIDVDTVRRYMGDDYANPMEEYCEEHGLI
;
A
#
# COMPACT_ATOMS: atom_id res chain seq x y z
N MET A 1 4.21 17.33 4.81
CA MET A 1 5.26 17.84 3.89
C MET A 1 4.78 17.71 2.46
N THR A 2 4.97 18.74 1.64
CA THR A 2 4.62 18.71 0.23
C THR A 2 5.77 18.18 -0.63
N VAL A 3 5.47 17.75 -1.87
CA VAL A 3 6.50 17.34 -2.84
C VAL A 3 7.47 18.49 -3.10
N GLU A 4 6.98 19.71 -3.29
CA GLU A 4 7.80 20.90 -3.49
C GLU A 4 8.80 21.11 -2.34
N ARG A 5 8.33 21.01 -1.09
CA ARG A 5 9.17 21.15 0.09
C ARG A 5 10.20 20.03 0.20
N LEU A 6 9.81 18.80 -0.10
CA LEU A 6 10.72 17.66 -0.09
C LEU A 6 11.86 17.82 -1.11
N ILE A 7 11.53 18.24 -2.33
CA ILE A 7 12.53 18.54 -3.36
C ILE A 7 13.51 19.61 -2.87
N LYS A 8 13.00 20.68 -2.29
CA LYS A 8 13.81 21.77 -1.76
C LYS A 8 14.76 21.28 -0.66
N GLU A 9 14.27 20.47 0.27
CA GLU A 9 15.08 19.93 1.36
C GLU A 9 16.13 18.94 0.85
N LEU A 10 15.77 18.05 -0.08
CA LEU A 10 16.70 17.09 -0.66
C LEU A 10 17.77 17.76 -1.52
N SER A 11 17.48 18.89 -2.15
CA SER A 11 18.44 19.62 -2.98
C SER A 11 19.63 20.19 -2.21
N LYS A 12 19.55 20.23 -0.88
CA LYS A 12 20.66 20.64 0.01
C LYS A 12 21.75 19.57 0.12
N PHE A 13 21.50 18.36 -0.35
CA PHE A 13 22.39 17.21 -0.25
C PHE A 13 22.97 16.85 -1.62
N PRO A 14 24.11 16.11 -1.66
CA PRO A 14 24.69 15.66 -2.92
C PRO A 14 23.68 14.84 -3.75
N PRO A 15 23.60 15.06 -5.08
CA PRO A 15 22.63 14.34 -5.93
C PRO A 15 22.79 12.82 -5.95
N LYS A 16 23.99 12.34 -5.63
CA LYS A 16 24.32 10.90 -5.59
C LYS A 16 24.16 10.27 -4.20
N ALA A 17 23.76 11.06 -3.19
CA ALA A 17 23.50 10.51 -1.86
C ALA A 17 22.33 9.54 -1.91
N VAL A 18 22.46 8.43 -1.20
CA VAL A 18 21.42 7.40 -1.14
C VAL A 18 20.32 7.84 -0.17
N VAL A 19 19.08 7.81 -0.61
CA VAL A 19 17.92 8.09 0.24
C VAL A 19 17.55 6.83 1.00
N ARG A 20 17.41 6.96 2.32
CA ARG A 20 17.04 5.86 3.21
C ARG A 20 15.87 6.24 4.08
N LEU A 21 15.06 5.25 4.45
CA LEU A 21 13.95 5.40 5.38
C LEU A 21 14.19 4.48 6.58
N ASN A 22 13.57 4.81 7.71
CA ASN A 22 13.55 3.92 8.86
C ASN A 22 12.33 3.01 8.79
N ASP A 23 12.51 1.75 9.17
CA ASP A 23 11.41 0.80 9.32
C ASP A 23 10.67 1.01 10.65
N ARG A 24 9.74 0.10 10.99
CA ARG A 24 8.93 0.18 12.23
C ARG A 24 9.78 0.10 13.50
N LEU A 25 10.95 -0.51 13.43
CA LEU A 25 11.86 -0.68 14.55
C LEU A 25 12.90 0.43 14.61
N GLY A 26 12.81 1.42 13.72
CA GLY A 26 13.78 2.51 13.61
C GLY A 26 15.07 2.11 12.92
N LEU A 27 15.13 0.94 12.29
CA LEU A 27 16.30 0.48 11.54
C LEU A 27 16.30 1.08 10.14
N PRO A 28 17.47 1.48 9.61
CA PRO A 28 17.57 2.00 8.26
C PRO A 28 17.19 0.95 7.22
N CYS A 29 16.37 1.35 6.25
CA CYS A 29 16.03 0.52 5.10
C CYS A 29 16.14 1.34 3.82
N LEU A 30 16.24 0.66 2.67
CA LEU A 30 16.33 1.35 1.38
C LEU A 30 14.99 1.95 1.00
N PHE A 31 15.03 3.21 0.56
CA PHE A 31 13.93 3.80 -0.17
C PHE A 31 13.89 3.20 -1.58
N VAL A 32 12.75 2.64 -1.96
CA VAL A 32 12.61 1.92 -3.23
C VAL A 32 11.80 2.73 -4.22
N LEU A 33 10.67 3.29 -3.79
CA LEU A 33 9.72 3.86 -4.72
C LEU A 33 8.85 4.94 -4.07
N ALA A 34 8.51 5.96 -4.85
CA ALA A 34 7.45 6.91 -4.52
C ALA A 34 6.24 6.59 -5.41
N ILE A 35 5.11 6.33 -4.79
CA ILE A 35 3.87 6.00 -5.50
C ILE A 35 2.80 7.02 -5.16
N GLN A 36 2.08 7.46 -6.19
CA GLN A 36 0.88 8.26 -6.01
C GLN A 36 -0.32 7.33 -6.00
N ASN A 37 -0.98 7.23 -4.84
CA ASN A 37 -2.16 6.40 -4.67
C ASN A 37 -3.48 7.15 -4.88
N ASP A 38 -3.41 8.49 -4.79
CA ASP A 38 -4.53 9.37 -5.09
C ASP A 38 -4.00 10.72 -5.61
N ASP A 39 -4.92 11.64 -5.98
CA ASP A 39 -4.57 12.90 -6.63
C ASP A 39 -3.73 13.85 -5.75
N ASN A 40 -3.75 13.66 -4.43
CA ASN A 40 -3.15 14.61 -3.50
C ASN A 40 -2.05 14.01 -2.62
N ASN A 41 -1.84 12.70 -2.65
CA ASN A 41 -0.88 12.05 -1.78
C ASN A 41 0.13 11.21 -2.55
N VAL A 42 1.39 11.38 -2.18
CA VAL A 42 2.50 10.55 -2.64
C VAL A 42 3.04 9.80 -1.44
N TRP A 43 3.11 8.49 -1.55
CA TRP A 43 3.64 7.62 -0.51
C TRP A 43 5.07 7.22 -0.84
N LEU A 44 5.96 7.34 0.15
CA LEU A 44 7.32 6.84 0.06
C LEU A 44 7.35 5.42 0.60
N GLU A 45 7.87 4.49 -0.17
CA GLU A 45 7.85 3.07 0.16
C GLU A 45 9.24 2.49 0.32
N ASN A 46 9.39 1.58 1.28
CA ASN A 46 10.58 0.77 1.47
C ASN A 46 10.39 -0.62 0.84
N GLU A 47 11.39 -1.51 0.99
CA GLU A 47 11.33 -2.86 0.44
C GLU A 47 10.16 -3.68 0.98
N ALA A 48 9.85 -3.56 2.28
CA ALA A 48 8.72 -4.28 2.88
C ALA A 48 7.37 -3.82 2.33
N ASP A 49 7.22 -2.52 2.02
CA ASP A 49 6.03 -1.99 1.38
C ASP A 49 5.86 -2.53 -0.04
N CYS A 50 6.96 -2.65 -0.79
CA CYS A 50 6.93 -3.24 -2.13
C CYS A 50 6.56 -4.72 -2.09
N ASP A 51 7.10 -5.48 -1.13
CA ASP A 51 6.76 -6.89 -0.94
C ASP A 51 5.28 -7.08 -0.61
N LEU A 52 4.73 -6.24 0.26
CA LEU A 52 3.30 -6.27 0.59
C LEU A 52 2.43 -5.93 -0.62
N ARG A 53 2.82 -4.95 -1.41
CA ARG A 53 2.12 -4.58 -2.65
C ARG A 53 2.08 -5.74 -3.64
N GLU A 54 3.21 -6.42 -3.84
CA GLU A 54 3.29 -7.58 -4.72
C GLU A 54 2.43 -8.73 -4.22
N GLU A 55 2.45 -9.00 -2.91
CA GLU A 55 1.61 -10.02 -2.28
C GLU A 55 0.12 -9.72 -2.47
N LEU A 56 -0.32 -8.49 -2.22
CA LEU A 56 -1.71 -8.08 -2.43
C LEU A 56 -2.12 -8.21 -3.89
N SER A 57 -1.28 -7.75 -4.82
CA SER A 57 -1.57 -7.87 -6.25
C SER A 57 -1.75 -9.34 -6.66
N ALA A 58 -0.88 -10.23 -6.16
CA ALA A 58 -0.98 -11.66 -6.43
C ALA A 58 -2.26 -12.28 -5.85
N ARG A 59 -2.64 -11.90 -4.62
CA ARG A 59 -3.87 -12.40 -3.98
C ARG A 59 -5.13 -11.98 -4.74
N PHE A 60 -5.23 -10.72 -5.16
CA PHE A 60 -6.37 -10.25 -5.96
C PHE A 60 -6.43 -10.92 -7.32
N LYS A 61 -5.28 -11.11 -7.97
CA LYS A 61 -5.21 -11.81 -9.25
C LYS A 61 -5.68 -13.26 -9.12
N THR A 62 -5.22 -13.99 -8.11
CA THR A 62 -5.63 -15.36 -7.84
C THR A 62 -7.12 -15.44 -7.53
N ALA A 63 -7.68 -14.50 -6.78
CA ALA A 63 -9.10 -14.47 -6.48
C ALA A 63 -9.96 -14.37 -7.76
N VAL A 64 -9.54 -13.57 -8.72
CA VAL A 64 -10.23 -13.43 -10.01
C VAL A 64 -10.06 -14.70 -10.87
N GLU A 65 -8.83 -15.20 -11.01
CA GLU A 65 -8.52 -16.36 -11.84
C GLU A 65 -9.19 -17.64 -11.36
N ASP A 66 -9.21 -17.85 -10.04
CA ASP A 66 -9.78 -19.05 -9.41
C ASP A 66 -11.26 -18.87 -9.04
N ASN A 67 -11.84 -17.71 -9.36
CA ASN A 67 -13.24 -17.39 -9.07
C ASN A 67 -13.62 -17.64 -7.61
N LEU A 68 -12.79 -17.15 -6.68
CA LEU A 68 -12.99 -17.32 -5.25
C LEU A 68 -14.25 -16.60 -4.76
N ASP A 69 -14.90 -17.15 -3.73
CA ASP A 69 -16.01 -16.49 -3.06
C ASP A 69 -15.53 -15.20 -2.40
N GLU A 70 -16.25 -14.09 -2.65
CA GLU A 70 -15.86 -12.77 -2.11
C GLU A 70 -15.87 -12.73 -0.60
N THR A 71 -16.82 -13.40 0.05
CA THR A 71 -16.88 -13.45 1.53
C THR A 71 -15.66 -14.15 2.08
N ASP A 72 -15.27 -15.27 1.54
CA ASP A 72 -14.09 -16.02 1.97
C ASP A 72 -12.81 -15.21 1.73
N PHE A 73 -12.71 -14.61 0.56
CA PHE A 73 -11.53 -13.84 0.19
C PHE A 73 -11.34 -12.62 1.10
N TYR A 74 -12.37 -11.80 1.29
CA TYR A 74 -12.28 -10.61 2.15
C TYR A 74 -12.12 -10.98 3.63
N SER A 75 -12.80 -12.04 4.08
CA SER A 75 -12.62 -12.52 5.46
C SER A 75 -11.19 -12.97 5.72
N ASP A 76 -10.58 -13.68 4.77
CA ASP A 76 -9.18 -14.11 4.89
C ASP A 76 -8.23 -12.92 4.95
N LEU A 77 -8.45 -11.89 4.12
CA LEU A 77 -7.65 -10.66 4.16
C LEU A 77 -7.75 -9.97 5.53
N LEU A 78 -8.96 -9.81 6.05
CA LEU A 78 -9.18 -9.18 7.36
C LEU A 78 -8.55 -9.98 8.49
N GLU A 79 -8.61 -11.31 8.42
CA GLU A 79 -8.03 -12.21 9.43
C GLU A 79 -6.51 -12.06 9.52
N ILE A 80 -5.83 -11.88 8.39
CA ILE A 80 -4.37 -11.67 8.39
C ILE A 80 -3.96 -10.22 8.60
N GLY A 81 -4.92 -9.34 8.92
CA GLY A 81 -4.67 -7.93 9.23
C GLY A 81 -4.63 -6.98 8.05
N ILE A 82 -5.06 -7.42 6.88
CA ILE A 82 -5.18 -6.57 5.68
C ILE A 82 -6.60 -6.00 5.62
N ASP A 83 -6.77 -4.79 6.13
CA ASP A 83 -8.05 -4.08 6.13
C ASP A 83 -8.26 -3.23 4.86
N VAL A 84 -9.41 -2.57 4.78
CA VAL A 84 -9.77 -1.70 3.65
C VAL A 84 -8.75 -0.58 3.47
N ASP A 85 -8.29 0.03 4.57
CA ASP A 85 -7.33 1.12 4.51
C ASP A 85 -5.98 0.66 3.94
N THR A 86 -5.55 -0.54 4.30
CA THR A 86 -4.34 -1.16 3.75
C THR A 86 -4.49 -1.40 2.25
N VAL A 87 -5.62 -1.96 1.81
CA VAL A 87 -5.90 -2.17 0.39
C VAL A 87 -5.92 -0.83 -0.36
N ARG A 88 -6.56 0.18 0.21
CA ARG A 88 -6.61 1.51 -0.40
C ARG A 88 -5.22 2.11 -0.59
N ARG A 89 -4.37 1.98 0.42
CA ARG A 89 -3.00 2.49 0.36
C ARG A 89 -2.17 1.83 -0.74
N TYR A 90 -2.22 0.50 -0.85
CA TYR A 90 -1.34 -0.25 -1.75
C TYR A 90 -1.94 -0.54 -3.12
N MET A 91 -3.26 -0.65 -3.22
CA MET A 91 -3.95 -1.03 -4.46
C MET A 91 -4.82 0.08 -5.03
N GLY A 92 -5.15 1.10 -4.24
CA GLY A 92 -6.00 2.22 -4.65
C GLY A 92 -7.49 1.98 -4.44
N ASP A 93 -8.29 3.00 -4.76
CA ASP A 93 -9.74 3.01 -4.55
C ASP A 93 -10.48 1.97 -5.40
N ASP A 94 -9.97 1.65 -6.59
CA ASP A 94 -10.61 0.67 -7.48
C ASP A 94 -10.73 -0.72 -6.84
N TYR A 95 -9.83 -1.05 -5.92
CA TYR A 95 -9.85 -2.30 -5.16
C TYR A 95 -10.46 -2.13 -3.77
N ALA A 96 -10.20 -1.00 -3.12
CA ALA A 96 -10.66 -0.76 -1.76
C ALA A 96 -12.15 -0.47 -1.66
N ASN A 97 -12.72 0.30 -2.58
CA ASN A 97 -14.14 0.65 -2.54
C ASN A 97 -15.07 -0.56 -2.67
N PRO A 98 -14.84 -1.49 -3.61
CA PRO A 98 -15.65 -2.71 -3.67
C PRO A 98 -15.53 -3.58 -2.40
N MET A 99 -14.34 -3.68 -1.83
CA MET A 99 -14.12 -4.41 -0.58
C MET A 99 -14.88 -3.78 0.59
N GLU A 100 -14.80 -2.45 0.74
CA GLU A 100 -15.50 -1.71 1.80
C GLU A 100 -17.00 -1.89 1.70
N GLU A 101 -17.57 -1.69 0.52
CA GLU A 101 -19.00 -1.86 0.26
C GLU A 101 -19.47 -3.29 0.57
N TYR A 102 -18.74 -4.28 0.09
CA TYR A 102 -19.07 -5.68 0.32
C TYR A 102 -19.01 -6.04 1.81
N CYS A 103 -17.94 -5.64 2.49
CA CYS A 103 -17.74 -5.94 3.91
C CYS A 103 -18.79 -5.26 4.80
N GLU A 104 -19.20 -4.04 4.48
CA GLU A 104 -20.27 -3.35 5.19
C GLU A 104 -21.62 -4.04 5.00
N GLU A 105 -21.96 -4.42 3.77
CA GLU A 105 -23.22 -5.10 3.46
C GLU A 105 -23.34 -6.48 4.13
N HIS A 106 -22.21 -7.17 4.30
CA HIS A 106 -22.19 -8.54 4.85
C HIS A 106 -21.76 -8.58 6.33
N GLY A 107 -21.58 -7.44 6.97
CA GLY A 107 -21.25 -7.37 8.39
C GLY A 107 -19.84 -7.86 8.73
N LEU A 108 -18.90 -7.81 7.80
CA LEU A 108 -17.52 -8.21 8.03
C LEU A 108 -16.69 -7.11 8.70
N ILE A 109 -17.16 -5.87 8.62
CA ILE A 109 -16.55 -4.71 9.29
C ILE A 109 -17.61 -3.83 9.96
#